data_60518416845824573ea46cf67c612c99
#
_entry.id   60518416845824573ea46cf67c612c99
#
_cell.length_a   1.000
_cell.length_b   1.000
_cell.length_c   1.000
_cell.angle_alpha   90.00
_cell.angle_beta   90.00
_cell.angle_gamma   90.00
#
_symmetry.space_group_name_H-M   'P 1'
#
loop_
_entity.id
_entity.type
_entity.pdbx_description
1 polymer ?
#
loop_
_entity_poly.entity_id
_entity_poly.type
_entity_poly.pdbx_seq_one_letter_code
_entity_poly.pdbx_strand_id
1 'polypeptide(L)'
;MNVREHRPLDIDWRPFSLAIKNQELDHPERWKLIEQEGLRALRMIESVRAAGHLEAIEKLYVEMARRRHHDRAPEFDLAAIAAASGIDASMAAAADDPAWDLPIEEAMADVLSVLGDDIGVPAIVFEGHEPVGFHGPVISSAPSGKEGLRLFDGFVALAKTPGFFEIKRGRDARPDPGPRP
;
A
#
# COMPACT_ATOMS: atom_id res chain seq x y z
N MET A 1 13.79 3.20 0.74
CA MET A 1 13.09 4.34 0.11
C MET A 1 13.99 5.54 0.16
N ASN A 2 14.30 6.09 -1.00
CA ASN A 2 15.33 7.13 -1.17
C ASN A 2 15.07 8.43 -0.38
N VAL A 3 13.80 8.81 -0.19
CA VAL A 3 13.44 10.02 0.56
C VAL A 3 13.82 9.94 2.04
N ARG A 4 13.74 8.76 2.67
CA ARG A 4 14.13 8.56 4.09
C ARG A 4 15.60 8.85 4.37
N GLU A 5 16.49 8.73 3.38
CA GLU A 5 17.92 9.05 3.55
C GLU A 5 18.16 10.55 3.76
N HIS A 6 17.17 11.39 3.39
CA HIS A 6 17.32 12.84 3.37
C HIS A 6 16.23 13.59 4.15
N ARG A 7 15.17 12.89 4.55
CA ARG A 7 14.05 13.44 5.33
C ARG A 7 13.74 12.50 6.50
N PRO A 8 13.59 12.99 7.72
CA PRO A 8 13.09 12.19 8.83
C PRO A 8 11.62 11.86 8.55
N LEU A 9 11.34 10.60 8.18
CA LEU A 9 10.01 10.10 7.92
C LEU A 9 9.73 8.94 8.87
N ASP A 10 8.70 9.08 9.65
CA ASP A 10 8.02 7.99 10.32
C ASP A 10 6.88 7.52 9.42
N ILE A 11 6.84 6.23 9.07
CA ILE A 11 5.85 5.69 8.14
C ILE A 11 5.08 4.59 8.84
N ASP A 12 3.79 4.84 9.03
CA ASP A 12 2.83 3.81 9.43
C ASP A 12 2.21 3.19 8.17
N TRP A 13 2.43 1.89 7.99
CA TRP A 13 1.88 1.11 6.90
C TRP A 13 0.49 0.59 7.30
N ARG A 14 -0.55 1.13 6.68
CA ARG A 14 -1.95 0.79 6.97
C ARG A 14 -2.55 -0.06 5.84
N PRO A 15 -3.43 -1.02 6.14
CA PRO A 15 -4.08 -1.82 5.12
C PRO A 15 -5.14 -1.01 4.35
N PHE A 16 -5.25 -1.28 3.04
CA PHE A 16 -6.35 -0.82 2.20
C PHE A 16 -6.70 -1.91 1.18
N SER A 17 -7.86 -2.50 1.31
CA SER A 17 -8.29 -3.62 0.46
C SER A 17 -9.13 -3.14 -0.72
N LEU A 18 -8.64 -3.38 -1.94
CA LEU A 18 -9.44 -3.17 -3.14
C LEU A 18 -10.58 -4.21 -3.26
N ALA A 19 -10.42 -5.42 -2.70
CA ALA A 19 -11.49 -6.42 -2.69
C ALA A 19 -12.70 -5.94 -1.86
N ILE A 20 -12.46 -5.31 -0.70
CA ILE A 20 -13.52 -4.72 0.13
C ILE A 20 -14.07 -3.46 -0.54
N LYS A 21 -13.19 -2.58 -1.04
CA LYS A 21 -13.58 -1.33 -1.68
C LYS A 21 -14.46 -1.52 -2.89
N ASN A 22 -14.16 -2.52 -3.71
CA ASN A 22 -14.75 -2.74 -5.03
C ASN A 22 -15.78 -3.86 -5.03
N GLN A 23 -16.22 -4.38 -3.87
CA GLN A 23 -17.09 -5.54 -3.76
C GLN A 23 -18.40 -5.43 -4.57
N GLU A 24 -18.93 -4.21 -4.73
CA GLU A 24 -20.15 -3.93 -5.48
C GLU A 24 -19.90 -3.65 -6.99
N LEU A 25 -18.61 -3.60 -7.41
CA LEU A 25 -18.29 -3.29 -8.79
C LEU A 25 -18.29 -4.54 -9.66
N ASP A 26 -18.94 -4.45 -10.84
CA ASP A 26 -18.82 -5.48 -11.86
C ASP A 26 -17.59 -5.24 -12.73
N HIS A 27 -16.54 -5.99 -12.47
CA HIS A 27 -15.28 -5.92 -13.21
C HIS A 27 -14.74 -7.33 -13.54
N PRO A 28 -13.78 -7.43 -14.50
CA PRO A 28 -13.32 -8.73 -14.98
C PRO A 28 -12.81 -9.65 -13.87
N GLU A 29 -13.13 -10.93 -13.94
CA GLU A 29 -12.80 -11.94 -12.94
C GLU A 29 -11.31 -11.95 -12.55
N ARG A 30 -10.43 -11.73 -13.53
CA ARG A 30 -8.97 -11.63 -13.27
C ARG A 30 -8.61 -10.55 -12.25
N TRP A 31 -9.36 -9.43 -12.20
CA TRP A 31 -9.12 -8.36 -11.22
C TRP A 31 -9.65 -8.76 -9.85
N LYS A 32 -10.83 -9.40 -9.81
CA LYS A 32 -11.39 -9.94 -8.56
C LYS A 32 -10.43 -10.92 -7.90
N LEU A 33 -9.81 -11.82 -8.69
CA LEU A 33 -8.81 -12.76 -8.17
C LEU A 33 -7.58 -12.05 -7.58
N ILE A 34 -7.06 -11.04 -8.27
CA ILE A 34 -5.91 -10.25 -7.79
C ILE A 34 -6.27 -9.50 -6.49
N GLU A 35 -7.46 -8.93 -6.41
CA GLU A 35 -7.93 -8.21 -5.24
C GLU A 35 -8.15 -9.14 -4.05
N GLN A 36 -8.73 -10.33 -4.28
CA GLN A 36 -8.90 -11.36 -3.24
C GLN A 36 -7.55 -11.86 -2.72
N GLU A 37 -6.57 -12.06 -3.58
CA GLU A 37 -5.21 -12.39 -3.16
C GLU A 37 -4.60 -11.28 -2.30
N GLY A 38 -4.83 -10.02 -2.68
CA GLY A 38 -4.45 -8.86 -1.89
C GLY A 38 -5.10 -8.85 -0.51
N LEU A 39 -6.39 -9.14 -0.40
CA LEU A 39 -7.11 -9.24 0.87
C LEU A 39 -6.52 -10.34 1.77
N ARG A 40 -6.26 -11.53 1.22
CA ARG A 40 -5.60 -12.62 1.96
C ARG A 40 -4.25 -12.18 2.53
N ALA A 41 -3.46 -11.46 1.75
CA ALA A 41 -2.17 -10.93 2.20
C ALA A 41 -2.34 -9.89 3.32
N LEU A 42 -3.34 -9.01 3.23
CA LEU A 42 -3.63 -8.00 4.25
C LEU A 42 -4.10 -8.66 5.57
N ARG A 43 -4.91 -9.70 5.53
CA ARG A 43 -5.31 -10.46 6.73
C ARG A 43 -4.08 -11.01 7.47
N MET A 44 -3.13 -11.60 6.75
CA MET A 44 -1.87 -12.04 7.35
C MET A 44 -1.11 -10.86 7.97
N ILE A 45 -1.01 -9.72 7.30
CA ILE A 45 -0.32 -8.53 7.82
C ILE A 45 -0.98 -8.04 9.11
N GLU A 46 -2.32 -7.98 9.17
CA GLU A 46 -3.01 -7.54 10.37
C GLU A 46 -2.86 -8.52 11.53
N SER A 47 -2.78 -9.83 11.27
CA SER A 47 -2.44 -10.81 12.31
C SER A 47 -1.03 -10.59 12.86
N VAL A 48 -0.06 -10.26 12.00
CA VAL A 48 1.33 -9.94 12.39
C VAL A 48 1.36 -8.64 13.20
N ARG A 49 0.57 -7.63 12.82
CA ARG A 49 0.39 -6.38 13.57
C ARG A 49 -0.17 -6.64 14.97
N ALA A 50 -1.22 -7.42 15.05
CA ALA A 50 -1.86 -7.79 16.33
C ALA A 50 -0.94 -8.59 17.24
N ALA A 51 -0.02 -9.38 16.68
CA ALA A 51 1.03 -10.07 17.42
C ALA A 51 2.17 -9.14 17.90
N GLY A 52 2.14 -7.85 17.56
CA GLY A 52 3.12 -6.85 17.99
C GLY A 52 4.38 -6.75 17.14
N HIS A 53 4.45 -7.41 15.98
CA HIS A 53 5.63 -7.40 15.09
C HIS A 53 5.58 -6.24 14.10
N LEU A 54 5.47 -5.00 14.59
CA LEU A 54 5.28 -3.82 13.76
C LEU A 54 6.46 -3.57 12.80
N GLU A 55 7.68 -3.90 13.21
CA GLU A 55 8.90 -3.76 12.40
C GLU A 55 8.94 -4.69 11.18
N ALA A 56 8.09 -5.73 11.17
CA ALA A 56 8.00 -6.66 10.06
C ALA A 56 7.03 -6.21 8.95
N ILE A 57 6.11 -5.29 9.23
CA ILE A 57 5.05 -4.88 8.30
C ILE A 57 5.66 -4.34 7.00
N GLU A 58 6.62 -3.43 7.09
CA GLU A 58 7.30 -2.90 5.91
C GLU A 58 8.04 -3.99 5.12
N LYS A 59 8.68 -4.93 5.81
CA LYS A 59 9.41 -6.05 5.17
C LYS A 59 8.45 -6.96 4.41
N LEU A 60 7.30 -7.29 5.00
CA LEU A 60 6.24 -8.07 4.36
C LEU A 60 5.74 -7.37 3.09
N TYR A 61 5.43 -6.08 3.19
CA TYR A 61 5.00 -5.28 2.04
C TYR A 61 6.05 -5.25 0.93
N VAL A 62 7.31 -4.99 1.26
CA VAL A 62 8.41 -4.95 0.29
C VAL A 62 8.63 -6.31 -0.37
N GLU A 63 8.57 -7.41 0.39
CA GLU A 63 8.73 -8.76 -0.16
C GLU A 63 7.57 -9.15 -1.09
N MET A 64 6.33 -8.81 -0.75
CA MET A 64 5.18 -8.98 -1.64
C MET A 64 5.32 -8.16 -2.92
N ALA A 65 5.70 -6.88 -2.80
CA ALA A 65 5.93 -6.01 -3.95
C ALA A 65 7.04 -6.55 -4.86
N ARG A 66 8.13 -7.06 -4.28
CA ARG A 66 9.23 -7.70 -5.01
C ARG A 66 8.72 -8.91 -5.80
N ARG A 67 8.00 -9.82 -5.18
CA ARG A 67 7.46 -11.01 -5.85
C ARG A 67 6.46 -10.65 -6.95
N ARG A 68 5.59 -9.69 -6.71
CA ARG A 68 4.60 -9.26 -7.70
C ARG A 68 5.22 -8.54 -8.88
N HIS A 69 6.07 -7.56 -8.65
CA HIS A 69 6.53 -6.63 -9.69
C HIS A 69 7.82 -7.05 -10.37
N HIS A 70 8.75 -7.68 -9.65
CA HIS A 70 10.03 -8.13 -10.22
C HIS A 70 9.98 -9.60 -10.64
N ASP A 71 9.53 -10.48 -9.75
CA ASP A 71 9.52 -11.93 -10.02
C ASP A 71 8.28 -12.35 -10.85
N ARG A 72 7.28 -11.46 -10.98
CA ARG A 72 6.02 -11.69 -11.69
C ARG A 72 5.29 -12.93 -11.20
N ALA A 73 5.37 -13.18 -9.91
CA ALA A 73 4.70 -14.31 -9.29
C ALA A 73 3.18 -14.23 -9.56
N PRO A 74 2.59 -15.31 -10.07
CA PRO A 74 1.15 -15.33 -10.35
C PRO A 74 0.33 -15.29 -9.07
N GLU A 75 0.84 -15.90 -8.00
CA GLU A 75 0.23 -15.99 -6.69
C GLU A 75 1.26 -15.75 -5.58
N PHE A 76 0.79 -15.34 -4.39
CA PHE A 76 1.63 -15.18 -3.22
C PHE A 76 1.75 -16.48 -2.42
N ASP A 77 2.95 -16.98 -2.29
CA ASP A 77 3.30 -17.93 -1.23
C ASP A 77 3.51 -17.14 0.07
N LEU A 78 2.40 -16.95 0.82
CA LEU A 78 2.39 -16.14 2.03
C LEU A 78 3.28 -16.71 3.14
N ALA A 79 3.42 -18.05 3.23
CA ALA A 79 4.31 -18.67 4.20
C ALA A 79 5.78 -18.36 3.88
N ALA A 80 6.17 -18.45 2.60
CA ALA A 80 7.52 -18.07 2.18
C ALA A 80 7.78 -16.56 2.31
N ILE A 81 6.76 -15.71 2.13
CA ILE A 81 6.85 -14.26 2.35
C ILE A 81 7.07 -13.95 3.84
N ALA A 82 6.30 -14.59 4.73
CA ALA A 82 6.46 -14.44 6.17
C ALA A 82 7.88 -14.83 6.61
N ALA A 83 8.35 -16.02 6.21
CA ALA A 83 9.69 -16.50 6.53
C ALA A 83 10.80 -15.55 6.01
N ALA A 84 10.70 -15.08 4.77
CA ALA A 84 11.65 -14.13 4.19
C ALA A 84 11.67 -12.77 4.92
N SER A 85 10.56 -12.42 5.57
CA SER A 85 10.41 -11.19 6.37
C SER A 85 10.81 -11.35 7.85
N GLY A 86 11.24 -12.56 8.25
CA GLY A 86 11.64 -12.86 9.62
C GLY A 86 10.46 -13.16 10.56
N ILE A 87 9.31 -13.55 10.01
CA ILE A 87 8.09 -13.92 10.72
C ILE A 87 7.86 -15.42 10.60
N ASP A 88 7.26 -16.02 11.62
CA ASP A 88 6.88 -17.43 11.58
C ASP A 88 5.94 -17.70 10.40
N ALA A 89 6.28 -18.70 9.59
CA ALA A 89 5.50 -19.06 8.40
C ALA A 89 4.05 -19.47 8.72
N SER A 90 3.78 -19.92 9.96
CA SER A 90 2.43 -20.27 10.42
C SER A 90 1.47 -19.07 10.45
N MET A 91 1.98 -17.83 10.52
CA MET A 91 1.17 -16.61 10.44
C MET A 91 0.39 -16.50 9.10
N ALA A 92 0.86 -17.19 8.06
CA ALA A 92 0.14 -17.27 6.78
C ALA A 92 -1.27 -17.89 6.89
N ALA A 93 -1.54 -18.68 7.94
CA ALA A 93 -2.86 -19.27 8.18
C ALA A 93 -3.95 -18.18 8.39
N ALA A 94 -3.58 -17.00 8.90
CA ALA A 94 -4.51 -15.88 9.07
C ALA A 94 -5.10 -15.37 7.73
N ALA A 95 -4.48 -15.66 6.60
CA ALA A 95 -4.94 -15.24 5.28
C ALA A 95 -6.36 -15.72 4.96
N ASP A 96 -6.77 -16.85 5.49
CA ASP A 96 -8.07 -17.48 5.23
C ASP A 96 -9.09 -17.25 6.38
N ASP A 97 -8.71 -16.44 7.38
CA ASP A 97 -9.59 -16.09 8.51
C ASP A 97 -10.24 -14.71 8.28
N PRO A 98 -11.57 -14.67 8.01
CA PRO A 98 -12.28 -13.42 7.78
C PRO A 98 -12.42 -12.54 9.03
N ALA A 99 -12.05 -13.02 10.22
CA ALA A 99 -12.02 -12.18 11.42
C ALA A 99 -11.04 -11.00 11.28
N TRP A 100 -10.06 -11.10 10.39
CA TRP A 100 -9.11 -10.03 10.08
C TRP A 100 -9.65 -8.97 9.10
N ASP A 101 -10.88 -9.12 8.58
CA ASP A 101 -11.47 -8.08 7.72
C ASP A 101 -11.84 -6.83 8.52
N LEU A 102 -12.30 -6.99 9.76
CA LEU A 102 -12.71 -5.87 10.60
C LEU A 102 -11.58 -4.83 10.82
N PRO A 103 -10.36 -5.19 11.28
CA PRO A 103 -9.28 -4.21 11.41
C PRO A 103 -8.86 -3.58 10.06
N ILE A 104 -9.03 -4.29 8.93
CA ILE A 104 -8.78 -3.73 7.60
C ILE A 104 -9.85 -2.68 7.29
N GLU A 105 -11.12 -2.97 7.52
CA GLU A 105 -12.24 -2.05 7.30
C GLU A 105 -12.11 -0.78 8.17
N GLU A 106 -11.72 -0.93 9.45
CA GLU A 106 -11.47 0.19 10.36
C GLU A 106 -10.34 1.09 9.83
N ALA A 107 -9.21 0.51 9.42
CA ALA A 107 -8.11 1.28 8.83
C ALA A 107 -8.51 1.98 7.51
N MET A 108 -9.35 1.33 6.70
CA MET A 108 -9.90 1.93 5.48
C MET A 108 -10.84 3.10 5.81
N ALA A 109 -11.71 2.97 6.82
CA ALA A 109 -12.60 4.03 7.25
C ALA A 109 -11.82 5.27 7.69
N ASP A 110 -10.71 5.11 8.41
CA ASP A 110 -9.83 6.20 8.83
C ASP A 110 -9.31 7.00 7.62
N VAL A 111 -8.72 6.33 6.63
CA VAL A 111 -8.17 7.02 5.46
C VAL A 111 -9.27 7.64 4.58
N LEU A 112 -10.41 6.95 4.43
CA LEU A 112 -11.55 7.46 3.65
C LEU A 112 -12.19 8.68 4.32
N SER A 113 -12.15 8.78 5.65
CA SER A 113 -12.63 9.97 6.37
C SER A 113 -11.81 11.23 6.06
N VAL A 114 -10.53 11.07 5.70
CA VAL A 114 -9.62 12.16 5.32
C VAL A 114 -9.67 12.48 3.83
N LEU A 115 -9.68 11.45 2.98
CA LEU A 115 -9.48 11.59 1.54
C LEU A 115 -10.78 11.49 0.71
N GLY A 116 -11.90 11.08 1.34
CA GLY A 116 -13.15 10.78 0.64
C GLY A 116 -13.16 9.41 -0.02
N ASP A 117 -14.31 9.05 -0.61
CA ASP A 117 -14.57 7.69 -1.11
C ASP A 117 -14.06 7.44 -2.53
N ASP A 118 -13.79 8.48 -3.33
CA ASP A 118 -13.35 8.36 -4.72
C ASP A 118 -11.82 8.25 -4.83
N ILE A 119 -11.25 7.31 -4.08
CA ILE A 119 -9.82 7.05 -4.07
C ILE A 119 -9.52 5.55 -4.21
N GLY A 120 -8.28 5.25 -4.60
CA GLY A 120 -7.71 3.90 -4.59
C GLY A 120 -6.34 3.89 -3.90
N VAL A 121 -5.47 3.01 -4.34
CA VAL A 121 -4.11 2.86 -3.80
C VAL A 121 -3.03 3.28 -4.81
N PRO A 122 -1.90 3.82 -4.32
CA PRO A 122 -1.60 4.13 -2.92
C PRO A 122 -2.37 5.34 -2.41
N ALA A 123 -2.70 5.37 -1.12
CA ALA A 123 -3.19 6.55 -0.41
C ALA A 123 -2.12 6.98 0.60
N ILE A 124 -1.77 8.26 0.61
CA ILE A 124 -0.78 8.81 1.54
C ILE A 124 -1.44 9.92 2.33
N VAL A 125 -1.44 9.79 3.66
CA VAL A 125 -1.92 10.80 4.60
C VAL A 125 -0.74 11.32 5.40
N PHE A 126 -0.62 12.63 5.48
CA PHE A 126 0.30 13.32 6.38
C PHE A 126 -0.45 13.63 7.67
N GLU A 127 -0.05 12.98 8.75
CA GLU A 127 -0.66 13.16 10.05
C GLU A 127 -0.37 14.56 10.63
N GLY A 128 -1.27 15.04 11.48
CA GLY A 128 -1.20 16.33 12.13
C GLY A 128 -2.50 16.69 12.81
N HIS A 129 -2.62 17.92 13.26
CA HIS A 129 -3.87 18.43 13.85
C HIS A 129 -5.05 18.37 12.85
N GLU A 130 -4.75 18.66 11.58
CA GLU A 130 -5.66 18.49 10.45
C GLU A 130 -4.93 17.57 9.45
N PRO A 131 -5.24 16.25 9.42
CA PRO A 131 -4.60 15.33 8.51
C PRO A 131 -4.99 15.67 7.06
N VAL A 132 -4.01 15.61 6.16
CA VAL A 132 -4.17 15.89 4.73
C VAL A 132 -3.44 14.85 3.90
N GLY A 133 -3.92 14.62 2.68
CA GLY A 133 -3.25 13.66 1.82
C GLY A 133 -3.89 13.53 0.45
N PHE A 134 -3.44 12.53 -0.30
CA PHE A 134 -3.95 12.22 -1.63
C PHE A 134 -3.93 10.73 -1.93
N HIS A 135 -4.78 10.33 -2.87
CA HIS A 135 -4.55 9.15 -3.68
C HIS A 135 -3.35 9.39 -4.61
N GLY A 136 -2.34 8.55 -4.55
CA GLY A 136 -1.12 8.68 -5.33
C GLY A 136 0.12 8.92 -4.45
N PRO A 137 1.26 9.33 -5.07
CA PRO A 137 1.44 9.60 -6.51
C PRO A 137 1.42 8.34 -7.37
N VAL A 138 0.79 8.41 -8.55
CA VAL A 138 0.85 7.33 -9.53
C VAL A 138 1.92 7.68 -10.57
N ILE A 139 3.02 6.96 -10.53
CA ILE A 139 4.20 7.17 -11.36
C ILE A 139 4.59 5.90 -12.09
N SER A 140 5.13 6.03 -13.30
CA SER A 140 5.59 4.87 -14.08
C SER A 140 6.96 4.36 -13.63
N SER A 141 7.84 5.25 -13.16
CA SER A 141 9.17 4.90 -12.66
C SER A 141 9.52 5.79 -11.47
N ALA A 142 9.96 5.19 -10.37
CA ALA A 142 10.29 5.92 -9.17
C ALA A 142 11.56 6.77 -9.37
N PRO A 143 11.48 8.11 -9.26
CA PRO A 143 12.66 8.95 -9.37
C PRO A 143 13.56 8.75 -8.15
N SER A 144 14.86 8.93 -8.34
CA SER A 144 15.87 8.78 -7.30
C SER A 144 16.57 10.11 -6.97
N GLY A 145 17.32 10.13 -5.87
CA GLY A 145 18.14 11.28 -5.46
C GLY A 145 17.35 12.60 -5.40
N LYS A 146 17.90 13.65 -5.99
CA LYS A 146 17.31 15.00 -5.97
C LYS A 146 15.92 15.07 -6.63
N GLU A 147 15.66 14.25 -7.65
CA GLU A 147 14.36 14.22 -8.33
C GLU A 147 13.29 13.60 -7.43
N GLY A 148 13.62 12.52 -6.72
CA GLY A 148 12.72 11.92 -5.72
C GLY A 148 12.38 12.88 -4.60
N LEU A 149 13.36 13.64 -4.09
CA LEU A 149 13.12 14.68 -3.08
C LEU A 149 12.22 15.80 -3.60
N ARG A 150 12.46 16.29 -4.83
CA ARG A 150 11.62 17.32 -5.44
C ARG A 150 10.17 16.85 -5.62
N LEU A 151 9.99 15.59 -6.06
CA LEU A 151 8.65 15.00 -6.18
C LEU A 151 7.97 14.94 -4.81
N PHE A 152 8.67 14.46 -3.79
CA PHE A 152 8.12 14.36 -2.44
C PHE A 152 7.76 15.73 -1.86
N ASP A 153 8.67 16.71 -1.93
CA ASP A 153 8.42 18.07 -1.44
C ASP A 153 7.24 18.74 -2.17
N GLY A 154 7.13 18.51 -3.49
CA GLY A 154 5.99 18.98 -4.28
C GLY A 154 4.67 18.30 -3.89
N PHE A 155 4.69 16.99 -3.65
CA PHE A 155 3.52 16.24 -3.20
C PHE A 155 3.02 16.73 -1.83
N VAL A 156 3.93 16.96 -0.88
CA VAL A 156 3.61 17.53 0.44
C VAL A 156 3.01 18.92 0.30
N ALA A 157 3.57 19.78 -0.57
CA ALA A 157 3.06 21.13 -0.80
C ALA A 157 1.64 21.11 -1.35
N LEU A 158 1.36 20.24 -2.33
CA LEU A 158 0.02 20.07 -2.90
C LEU A 158 -0.98 19.57 -1.86
N ALA A 159 -0.61 18.55 -1.05
CA ALA A 159 -1.46 18.01 -0.02
C ALA A 159 -1.86 19.04 1.04
N LYS A 160 -0.98 20.00 1.33
CA LYS A 160 -1.21 21.09 2.29
C LYS A 160 -1.91 22.31 1.68
N THR A 161 -2.22 22.30 0.39
CA THR A 161 -2.90 23.42 -0.27
C THR A 161 -4.42 23.29 -0.12
N PRO A 162 -5.09 24.17 0.63
CA PRO A 162 -6.54 24.08 0.81
C PRO A 162 -7.29 24.15 -0.51
N GLY A 163 -8.28 23.27 -0.69
CA GLY A 163 -9.12 23.23 -1.88
C GLY A 163 -8.46 22.65 -3.13
N PHE A 164 -7.26 22.06 -2.99
CA PHE A 164 -6.61 21.33 -4.06
C PHE A 164 -6.97 19.84 -3.98
N PHE A 165 -7.60 19.28 -5.02
CA PHE A 165 -8.11 17.92 -4.99
C PHE A 165 -7.39 16.97 -5.94
N GLU A 166 -7.06 17.38 -7.17
CA GLU A 166 -6.49 16.47 -8.17
C GLU A 166 -5.62 17.15 -9.22
N ILE A 167 -4.51 16.50 -9.60
CA ILE A 167 -3.83 16.71 -10.88
C ILE A 167 -3.67 15.35 -11.56
N LYS A 168 -4.11 15.26 -12.82
CA LYS A 168 -4.05 14.02 -13.59
C LYS A 168 -3.61 14.25 -15.03
N ARG A 169 -2.87 13.29 -15.58
CA ARG A 169 -2.59 13.22 -17.03
C ARG A 169 -2.73 11.79 -17.54
N GLY A 170 -2.88 11.62 -18.86
CA GLY A 170 -2.96 10.30 -19.48
C GLY A 170 -1.71 9.47 -19.18
N ARG A 171 -1.88 8.17 -19.09
CA ARG A 171 -0.78 7.20 -18.90
C ARG A 171 -0.38 6.65 -20.27
N ASP A 172 0.88 6.81 -20.63
CA ASP A 172 1.49 6.34 -21.88
C ASP A 172 2.58 5.27 -21.65
N ALA A 173 2.87 4.97 -20.38
CA ALA A 173 3.86 3.99 -19.99
C ALA A 173 3.30 2.99 -18.96
N ARG A 174 3.82 1.77 -18.99
CA ARG A 174 3.57 0.78 -17.93
C ARG A 174 4.46 1.06 -16.72
N PRO A 175 4.07 0.62 -15.52
CA PRO A 175 4.94 0.69 -14.35
C PRO A 175 6.26 -0.05 -14.59
N ASP A 176 7.36 0.63 -14.29
CA ASP A 176 8.71 0.09 -14.28
C ASP A 176 9.21 0.11 -12.83
N PRO A 177 9.30 -1.05 -12.15
CA PRO A 177 9.75 -1.13 -10.77
C PRO A 177 11.26 -0.88 -10.62
N GLY A 178 11.99 -0.69 -11.73
CA GLY A 178 13.43 -0.57 -11.74
C GLY A 178 14.16 -1.90 -11.53
N PRO A 179 15.45 -1.88 -11.17
CA PRO A 179 16.20 -3.10 -10.87
C PRO A 179 15.65 -3.77 -9.62
N ARG A 180 15.74 -5.10 -9.57
CA ARG A 180 15.37 -5.89 -8.39
C ARG A 180 16.28 -5.52 -7.22
N PRO A 181 15.75 -5.07 -6.08
CA PRO A 181 16.55 -4.69 -4.91
C PRO A 181 17.14 -5.91 -4.19
#